data_0f7b67781b1a8326dee51ce33ff1e79c
#
_entry.id   0f7b67781b1a8326dee51ce33ff1e79c
#
_cell.length_a   1.000
_cell.length_b   1.000
_cell.length_c   1.000
_cell.angle_alpha   90.00
_cell.angle_beta   90.00
_cell.angle_gamma   90.00
#
_symmetry.space_group_name_H-M   'P 1'
#
loop_
_entity.id
_entity.type
_entity.pdbx_description
1 polymer ?
#
loop_
_entity_poly.entity_id
_entity_poly.type
_entity_poly.pdbx_seq_one_letter_code
_entity_poly.pdbx_strand_id
1 'polypeptide(L)'
;MQQIKIYNFMAPSRAMIALSSVLLLVSVISLATRGIHLGLDFSGGTQIEVGYPQPVAVEQIRQQLVEAGFNSPTVVHFGAETDILLRLKEIPVVAQEALQSDSAAPDIGQRVVTALSAEGAEIELRRIDYVGPQIGEELREEGGLGMLVALAVVMLYVAVRFQFKFALGAVLALAHDVILTLGFFSLTQLEFDLTVLAAVLAVIGYSLNDTIIVFDRVRENFRKLRKTEPVDVINESLSQTLWRTLNTSFTTLLVLLALFIFGGELIHNFAAALLFGILVGTYSSIYVAAKLLLLLNISREDLLQPVEGELVDDLP
;
A
#
# COMPACT_ATOMS: atom_id res chain seq x y z
N MET A 1 0.02 22.08 34.70
CA MET A 1 0.51 21.03 33.80
C MET A 1 -0.39 19.81 33.97
N GLN A 2 -1.17 19.44 32.98
CA GLN A 2 -1.93 18.17 33.05
C GLN A 2 -0.94 17.01 33.17
N GLN A 3 -1.08 16.19 34.21
CA GLN A 3 -0.32 14.97 34.35
C GLN A 3 -0.77 14.01 33.24
N ILE A 4 0.08 13.79 32.26
CA ILE A 4 -0.18 12.81 31.19
C ILE A 4 -0.10 11.43 31.82
N LYS A 5 -1.15 10.63 31.67
CA LYS A 5 -1.16 9.23 32.12
C LYS A 5 -0.16 8.44 31.26
N ILE A 6 0.85 7.87 31.91
CA ILE A 6 1.85 7.04 31.24
C ILE A 6 1.31 5.61 31.13
N TYR A 7 1.26 5.07 29.91
CA TYR A 7 0.84 3.71 29.62
C TYR A 7 2.07 2.82 29.39
N ASN A 8 2.00 1.58 29.83
CA ASN A 8 3.09 0.64 29.62
C ASN A 8 2.90 -0.12 28.28
N PHE A 9 3.30 0.51 27.18
CA PHE A 9 3.23 -0.07 25.82
C PHE A 9 4.23 -1.22 25.63
N MET A 10 5.34 -1.18 26.33
CA MET A 10 6.39 -2.19 26.14
C MET A 10 6.12 -3.48 26.90
N ALA A 11 5.17 -3.53 27.84
CA ALA A 11 4.79 -4.77 28.50
C ALA A 11 4.30 -5.86 27.52
N PRO A 12 3.34 -5.61 26.61
CA PRO A 12 2.90 -6.59 25.61
C PRO A 12 3.83 -6.69 24.40
N SER A 13 4.93 -5.94 24.33
CA SER A 13 5.77 -5.84 23.12
C SER A 13 6.27 -7.18 22.58
N ARG A 14 6.52 -8.17 23.45
CA ARG A 14 6.92 -9.52 23.00
C ARG A 14 5.82 -10.20 22.21
N ALA A 15 4.56 -10.11 22.68
CA ALA A 15 3.41 -10.69 21.99
C ALA A 15 3.14 -9.93 20.67
N MET A 16 3.29 -8.60 20.68
CA MET A 16 3.11 -7.78 19.48
C MET A 16 4.16 -8.08 18.41
N ILE A 17 5.44 -8.22 18.77
CA ILE A 17 6.50 -8.64 17.83
C ILE A 17 6.26 -10.06 17.32
N ALA A 18 5.82 -10.98 18.18
CA ALA A 18 5.47 -12.33 17.73
C ALA A 18 4.32 -12.29 16.69
N LEU A 19 3.28 -11.49 16.94
CA LEU A 19 2.21 -11.27 15.98
C LEU A 19 2.74 -10.71 14.66
N SER A 20 3.56 -9.63 14.69
CA SER A 20 4.20 -9.06 13.51
C SER A 20 5.03 -10.10 12.75
N SER A 21 5.80 -10.92 13.47
CA SER A 21 6.64 -11.95 12.83
C SER A 21 5.78 -13.01 12.12
N VAL A 22 4.67 -13.42 12.72
CA VAL A 22 3.73 -14.36 12.10
C VAL A 22 3.07 -13.73 10.86
N LEU A 23 2.61 -12.48 10.96
CA LEU A 23 2.02 -11.77 9.84
C LEU A 23 3.01 -11.58 8.69
N LEU A 24 4.27 -11.21 8.99
CA LEU A 24 5.34 -11.13 7.99
C LEU A 24 5.60 -12.49 7.33
N LEU A 25 5.69 -13.56 8.10
CA LEU A 25 5.91 -14.90 7.57
C LEU A 25 4.76 -15.31 6.63
N VAL A 26 3.51 -15.10 7.04
CA VAL A 26 2.33 -15.38 6.22
C VAL A 26 2.33 -14.53 4.95
N SER A 27 2.66 -13.25 5.04
CA SER A 27 2.77 -12.35 3.89
C SER A 27 3.84 -12.80 2.90
N VAL A 28 5.03 -13.13 3.39
CA VAL A 28 6.15 -13.61 2.53
C VAL A 28 5.80 -14.95 1.88
N ILE A 29 5.22 -15.89 2.61
CA ILE A 29 4.77 -17.17 2.06
C ILE A 29 3.70 -16.96 0.99
N SER A 30 2.71 -16.09 1.25
CA SER A 30 1.66 -15.79 0.27
C SER A 30 2.24 -15.15 -0.99
N LEU A 31 3.11 -14.15 -0.84
CA LEU A 31 3.80 -13.50 -1.95
C LEU A 31 4.62 -14.50 -2.78
N ALA A 32 5.30 -15.44 -2.13
CA ALA A 32 6.11 -16.45 -2.81
C ALA A 32 5.28 -17.54 -3.51
N THR A 33 4.11 -17.90 -2.99
CA THR A 33 3.30 -19.02 -3.48
C THR A 33 2.17 -18.59 -4.40
N ARG A 34 1.50 -17.48 -4.08
CA ARG A 34 0.35 -16.96 -4.85
C ARG A 34 0.71 -15.78 -5.74
N GLY A 35 1.77 -15.04 -5.39
CA GLY A 35 2.11 -13.78 -6.05
C GLY A 35 1.10 -12.68 -5.75
N ILE A 36 1.13 -11.63 -6.56
CA ILE A 36 0.18 -10.51 -6.55
C ILE A 36 -0.67 -10.61 -7.81
N HIS A 37 -1.98 -10.43 -7.68
CA HIS A 37 -2.88 -10.34 -8.81
C HIS A 37 -2.73 -8.95 -9.46
N LEU A 38 -1.95 -8.88 -10.55
CA LEU A 38 -1.69 -7.64 -11.27
C LEU A 38 -2.92 -7.21 -12.06
N GLY A 39 -3.24 -5.93 -11.95
CA GLY A 39 -4.30 -5.27 -12.71
C GLY A 39 -3.93 -5.08 -14.19
N LEU A 40 -4.86 -4.50 -14.93
CA LEU A 40 -4.72 -4.26 -16.37
C LEU A 40 -3.47 -3.44 -16.72
N ASP A 41 -3.15 -2.44 -15.89
CA ASP A 41 -2.02 -1.53 -16.11
C ASP A 41 -0.68 -2.27 -16.22
N PHE A 42 -0.53 -3.39 -15.50
CA PHE A 42 0.69 -4.18 -15.46
C PHE A 42 0.65 -5.47 -16.27
N SER A 43 -0.56 -5.98 -16.54
CA SER A 43 -0.73 -7.24 -17.28
C SER A 43 -0.99 -7.03 -18.77
N GLY A 44 -1.38 -5.82 -19.14
CA GLY A 44 -1.95 -5.52 -20.45
C GLY A 44 -3.34 -6.14 -20.64
N GLY A 45 -4.03 -5.76 -21.70
CA GLY A 45 -5.34 -6.27 -22.06
C GLY A 45 -6.32 -5.14 -22.44
N THR A 46 -7.61 -5.50 -22.51
CA THR A 46 -8.69 -4.56 -22.81
C THR A 46 -9.72 -4.56 -21.69
N GLN A 47 -10.10 -3.39 -21.21
CA GLN A 47 -11.19 -3.18 -20.29
C GLN A 47 -12.33 -2.45 -21.02
N ILE A 48 -13.54 -2.99 -20.92
CA ILE A 48 -14.71 -2.48 -21.60
C ILE A 48 -15.82 -2.29 -20.58
N GLU A 49 -16.39 -1.08 -20.53
CA GLU A 49 -17.56 -0.78 -19.73
C GLU A 49 -18.80 -0.77 -20.61
N VAL A 50 -19.78 -1.59 -20.26
CA VAL A 50 -21.06 -1.69 -20.97
C VAL A 50 -22.23 -1.46 -20.02
N GLY A 51 -23.22 -0.68 -20.49
CA GLY A 51 -24.46 -0.45 -19.79
C GLY A 51 -25.58 -1.31 -20.36
N TYR A 52 -26.36 -1.93 -19.47
CA TYR A 52 -27.57 -2.67 -19.81
C TYR A 52 -28.80 -1.90 -19.35
N PRO A 53 -29.95 -1.97 -20.07
CA PRO A 53 -31.18 -1.33 -19.65
C PRO A 53 -31.82 -1.98 -18.42
N GLN A 54 -31.43 -3.23 -18.10
CA GLN A 54 -31.93 -4.01 -16.96
C GLN A 54 -30.75 -4.75 -16.32
N PRO A 55 -30.87 -5.08 -15.00
CA PRO A 55 -29.88 -5.91 -14.31
C PRO A 55 -29.65 -7.26 -15.02
N VAL A 56 -28.40 -7.63 -15.24
CA VAL A 56 -28.01 -8.86 -15.93
C VAL A 56 -27.07 -9.68 -15.06
N ALA A 57 -27.22 -11.01 -15.11
CA ALA A 57 -26.34 -11.91 -14.38
C ALA A 57 -24.94 -11.96 -15.03
N VAL A 58 -23.91 -11.68 -14.24
CA VAL A 58 -22.49 -11.70 -14.65
C VAL A 58 -22.11 -13.04 -15.32
N GLU A 59 -22.64 -14.15 -14.84
CA GLU A 59 -22.31 -15.48 -15.37
C GLU A 59 -22.86 -15.71 -16.79
N GLN A 60 -24.02 -15.16 -17.10
CA GLN A 60 -24.60 -15.21 -18.44
C GLN A 60 -23.72 -14.45 -19.45
N ILE A 61 -23.29 -13.24 -19.08
CA ILE A 61 -22.38 -12.42 -19.91
C ILE A 61 -21.05 -13.14 -20.13
N ARG A 62 -20.51 -13.77 -19.08
CA ARG A 62 -19.28 -14.54 -19.18
C ARG A 62 -19.40 -15.70 -20.18
N GLN A 63 -20.51 -16.45 -20.13
CA GLN A 63 -20.74 -17.55 -21.07
C GLN A 63 -20.87 -17.06 -22.51
N GLN A 64 -21.62 -16.00 -22.76
CA GLN A 64 -21.76 -15.40 -24.09
C GLN A 64 -20.40 -14.95 -24.67
N LEU A 65 -19.54 -14.36 -23.84
CA LEU A 65 -18.20 -13.97 -24.29
C LEU A 65 -17.29 -15.18 -24.59
N VAL A 66 -17.38 -16.23 -23.78
CA VAL A 66 -16.63 -17.47 -24.04
C VAL A 66 -17.11 -18.15 -25.33
N GLU A 67 -18.41 -18.21 -25.58
CA GLU A 67 -19.00 -18.72 -26.82
C GLU A 67 -18.59 -17.88 -28.05
N ALA A 68 -18.43 -16.57 -27.86
CA ALA A 68 -17.93 -15.65 -28.89
C ALA A 68 -16.40 -15.74 -29.12
N GLY A 69 -15.68 -16.63 -28.40
CA GLY A 69 -14.27 -16.90 -28.60
C GLY A 69 -13.32 -16.03 -27.76
N PHE A 70 -13.83 -15.33 -26.73
CA PHE A 70 -12.98 -14.61 -25.80
C PHE A 70 -12.46 -15.53 -24.70
N ASN A 71 -11.14 -15.63 -24.55
CA ASN A 71 -10.51 -16.50 -23.56
C ASN A 71 -10.59 -15.91 -22.16
N SER A 72 -11.17 -16.65 -21.21
CA SER A 72 -11.20 -16.33 -19.77
C SER A 72 -11.57 -14.87 -19.46
N PRO A 73 -12.72 -14.34 -19.96
CA PRO A 73 -13.14 -12.98 -19.68
C PRO A 73 -13.45 -12.82 -18.19
N THR A 74 -12.94 -11.76 -17.57
CA THR A 74 -13.38 -11.34 -16.24
C THR A 74 -14.55 -10.41 -16.40
N VAL A 75 -15.67 -10.72 -15.74
CA VAL A 75 -16.91 -9.95 -15.79
C VAL A 75 -17.32 -9.60 -14.37
N VAL A 76 -17.52 -8.32 -14.09
CA VAL A 76 -17.95 -7.82 -12.77
C VAL A 76 -18.99 -6.71 -12.91
N HIS A 77 -19.82 -6.51 -11.90
CA HIS A 77 -20.67 -5.32 -11.84
C HIS A 77 -19.83 -4.09 -11.52
N PHE A 78 -20.17 -2.96 -12.11
CA PHE A 78 -19.44 -1.69 -11.98
C PHE A 78 -20.37 -0.60 -11.45
N GLY A 79 -20.47 -0.48 -10.14
CA GLY A 79 -21.32 0.50 -9.46
C GLY A 79 -22.78 0.10 -9.40
N ALA A 80 -23.50 0.03 -10.52
CA ALA A 80 -24.89 -0.42 -10.59
C ALA A 80 -24.99 -1.86 -11.12
N GLU A 81 -26.12 -2.54 -10.82
CA GLU A 81 -26.38 -3.90 -11.35
C GLU A 81 -26.59 -3.92 -12.88
N THR A 82 -26.79 -2.76 -13.49
CA THR A 82 -26.91 -2.56 -14.93
C THR A 82 -25.59 -2.29 -15.61
N ASP A 83 -24.57 -1.96 -14.88
CA ASP A 83 -23.27 -1.56 -15.41
C ASP A 83 -22.28 -2.70 -15.24
N ILE A 84 -21.70 -3.13 -16.32
CA ILE A 84 -20.80 -4.30 -16.38
C ILE A 84 -19.43 -3.86 -16.86
N LEU A 85 -18.43 -4.26 -16.11
CA LEU A 85 -17.03 -4.11 -16.47
C LEU A 85 -16.49 -5.46 -16.96
N LEU A 86 -15.99 -5.45 -18.18
CA LEU A 86 -15.40 -6.60 -18.85
C LEU A 86 -13.89 -6.40 -18.94
N ARG A 87 -13.11 -7.44 -18.62
CA ARG A 87 -11.67 -7.45 -18.81
C ARG A 87 -11.26 -8.64 -19.65
N LEU A 88 -10.56 -8.35 -20.74
CA LEU A 88 -10.09 -9.33 -21.70
C LEU A 88 -8.57 -9.31 -21.69
N LYS A 89 -7.94 -10.40 -21.19
CA LYS A 89 -6.47 -10.53 -21.08
C LYS A 89 -5.80 -10.82 -22.42
N GLU A 90 -6.50 -11.52 -23.30
CA GLU A 90 -5.99 -11.88 -24.63
C GLU A 90 -6.95 -11.40 -25.70
N ILE A 91 -6.40 -10.81 -26.72
CA ILE A 91 -7.11 -10.49 -27.94
C ILE A 91 -7.06 -11.75 -28.79
N PRO A 92 -8.20 -12.25 -29.34
CA PRO A 92 -8.20 -13.38 -30.26
C PRO A 92 -7.18 -13.16 -31.39
N VAL A 93 -6.42 -14.19 -31.73
CA VAL A 93 -5.30 -14.16 -32.70
C VAL A 93 -5.67 -13.44 -34.01
N VAL A 94 -6.94 -13.52 -34.42
CA VAL A 94 -7.47 -12.86 -35.64
C VAL A 94 -7.47 -11.31 -35.49
N ALA A 95 -7.46 -10.78 -34.25
CA ALA A 95 -7.39 -9.34 -34.00
C ALA A 95 -5.93 -8.85 -33.79
N GLN A 96 -4.96 -9.75 -33.57
CA GLN A 96 -3.55 -9.38 -33.48
C GLN A 96 -2.96 -8.89 -34.80
N GLU A 97 -3.47 -9.36 -35.94
CA GLU A 97 -3.06 -8.87 -37.27
C GLU A 97 -3.61 -7.46 -37.54
N ALA A 98 -4.76 -7.09 -36.95
CA ALA A 98 -5.32 -5.75 -37.02
C ALA A 98 -4.64 -4.73 -36.07
N LEU A 99 -3.94 -5.22 -35.03
CA LEU A 99 -3.23 -4.38 -34.03
C LEU A 99 -1.99 -3.65 -34.57
N GLN A 100 -1.54 -3.96 -35.78
CA GLN A 100 -0.50 -3.19 -36.46
C GLN A 100 -1.00 -1.84 -37.05
N SER A 101 -2.29 -1.57 -36.92
CA SER A 101 -2.91 -0.28 -37.24
C SER A 101 -3.52 0.35 -36.00
N ASP A 102 -3.38 1.66 -35.84
CA ASP A 102 -3.87 2.54 -34.74
C ASP A 102 -5.40 2.45 -34.46
N SER A 103 -6.12 1.54 -35.13
CA SER A 103 -7.57 1.37 -35.15
C SER A 103 -8.10 0.16 -34.38
N ALA A 104 -7.27 -0.58 -33.65
CA ALA A 104 -7.64 -1.90 -33.07
C ALA A 104 -8.61 -1.83 -31.87
N ALA A 105 -8.56 -0.79 -31.07
CA ALA A 105 -9.42 -0.67 -29.88
C ALA A 105 -10.91 -0.54 -30.24
N PRO A 106 -11.33 0.23 -31.26
CA PRO A 106 -12.74 0.31 -31.69
C PRO A 106 -13.30 -1.02 -32.20
N ASP A 107 -12.47 -1.84 -32.86
CA ASP A 107 -12.89 -3.13 -33.40
C ASP A 107 -13.21 -4.15 -32.29
N ILE A 108 -12.42 -4.18 -31.21
CA ILE A 108 -12.67 -5.10 -30.08
C ILE A 108 -13.97 -4.73 -29.37
N GLY A 109 -14.18 -3.44 -29.11
CA GLY A 109 -15.42 -2.95 -28.50
C GLY A 109 -16.64 -3.33 -29.31
N GLN A 110 -16.58 -3.15 -30.63
CA GLN A 110 -17.68 -3.47 -31.53
C GLN A 110 -17.95 -4.98 -31.61
N ARG A 111 -16.92 -5.81 -31.57
CA ARG A 111 -17.05 -7.27 -31.50
C ARG A 111 -17.68 -7.73 -30.18
N VAL A 112 -17.28 -7.14 -29.05
CA VAL A 112 -17.89 -7.43 -27.74
C VAL A 112 -19.35 -7.03 -27.74
N VAL A 113 -19.68 -5.82 -28.18
CA VAL A 113 -21.08 -5.35 -28.28
C VAL A 113 -21.86 -6.29 -29.20
N THR A 114 -21.33 -6.70 -30.35
CA THR A 114 -22.00 -7.63 -31.27
C THR A 114 -22.23 -8.99 -30.61
N ALA A 115 -21.25 -9.52 -29.88
CA ALA A 115 -21.38 -10.80 -29.18
C ALA A 115 -22.47 -10.77 -28.10
N LEU A 116 -22.52 -9.68 -27.34
CA LEU A 116 -23.49 -9.51 -26.27
C LEU A 116 -24.88 -9.08 -26.75
N SER A 117 -24.99 -8.43 -27.91
CA SER A 117 -26.27 -8.05 -28.51
C SER A 117 -26.96 -9.19 -29.28
N ALA A 118 -26.30 -10.36 -29.40
CA ALA A 118 -26.82 -11.51 -30.18
C ALA A 118 -28.18 -12.02 -29.67
N GLU A 119 -28.52 -11.78 -28.42
CA GLU A 119 -29.83 -12.13 -27.82
C GLU A 119 -30.85 -10.97 -27.85
N GLY A 120 -30.54 -9.87 -28.58
CA GLY A 120 -31.47 -8.73 -28.75
C GLY A 120 -31.45 -7.72 -27.61
N ALA A 121 -30.45 -7.76 -26.74
CA ALA A 121 -30.24 -6.75 -25.69
C ALA A 121 -29.70 -5.44 -26.32
N GLU A 122 -30.31 -4.32 -25.99
CA GLU A 122 -29.74 -2.99 -26.27
C GLU A 122 -28.59 -2.76 -25.27
N ILE A 123 -27.37 -2.68 -25.76
CA ILE A 123 -26.17 -2.51 -24.96
C ILE A 123 -25.52 -1.19 -25.34
N GLU A 124 -25.25 -0.37 -24.34
CA GLU A 124 -24.52 0.88 -24.49
C GLU A 124 -23.05 0.67 -24.18
N LEU A 125 -22.17 0.88 -25.15
CA LEU A 125 -20.74 0.90 -24.92
C LEU A 125 -20.36 2.25 -24.31
N ARG A 126 -19.91 2.28 -23.04
CA ARG A 126 -19.59 3.52 -22.34
C ARG A 126 -18.11 3.87 -22.44
N ARG A 127 -17.24 2.88 -22.26
CA ARG A 127 -15.80 3.12 -22.22
C ARG A 127 -15.03 1.89 -22.69
N ILE A 128 -13.91 2.15 -23.36
CA ILE A 128 -12.91 1.15 -23.71
C ILE A 128 -11.55 1.69 -23.29
N ASP A 129 -10.86 0.94 -22.46
CA ASP A 129 -9.47 1.17 -22.09
C ASP A 129 -8.62 -0.01 -22.60
N TYR A 130 -7.58 0.29 -23.34
CA TYR A 130 -6.65 -0.71 -23.87
C TYR A 130 -5.23 -0.42 -23.41
N VAL A 131 -4.58 -1.42 -22.83
CA VAL A 131 -3.18 -1.38 -22.49
C VAL A 131 -2.46 -2.48 -23.27
N GLY A 132 -1.55 -2.09 -24.15
CA GLY A 132 -0.74 -3.07 -24.89
C GLY A 132 0.15 -3.86 -23.93
N PRO A 133 0.42 -5.17 -24.20
CA PRO A 133 1.25 -5.99 -23.32
C PRO A 133 2.64 -5.40 -23.07
N GLN A 134 3.24 -4.77 -24.08
CA GLN A 134 4.54 -4.13 -23.99
C GLN A 134 4.50 -2.91 -23.04
N ILE A 135 3.43 -2.10 -23.09
CA ILE A 135 3.23 -0.95 -22.21
C ILE A 135 3.00 -1.44 -20.77
N GLY A 136 2.23 -2.52 -20.58
CA GLY A 136 2.01 -3.10 -19.26
C GLY A 136 3.32 -3.62 -18.62
N GLU A 137 4.21 -4.22 -19.42
CA GLU A 137 5.51 -4.66 -18.95
C GLU A 137 6.41 -3.46 -18.57
N GLU A 138 6.45 -2.42 -19.40
CA GLU A 138 7.19 -1.18 -19.13
C GLU A 138 6.69 -0.51 -17.84
N LEU A 139 5.36 -0.36 -17.67
CA LEU A 139 4.76 0.22 -16.46
C LEU A 139 5.08 -0.61 -15.20
N ARG A 140 5.15 -1.94 -15.32
CA ARG A 140 5.54 -2.81 -14.21
C ARG A 140 7.00 -2.60 -13.80
N GLU A 141 7.90 -2.49 -14.78
CA GLU A 141 9.33 -2.25 -14.52
C GLU A 141 9.55 -0.84 -13.95
N GLU A 142 8.96 0.19 -14.56
CA GLU A 142 9.06 1.56 -14.09
C GLU A 142 8.40 1.76 -12.74
N GLY A 143 7.22 1.17 -12.50
CA GLY A 143 6.53 1.20 -11.21
C GLY A 143 7.34 0.53 -10.11
N GLY A 144 7.92 -0.62 -10.38
CA GLY A 144 8.83 -1.32 -9.47
C GLY A 144 10.09 -0.50 -9.16
N LEU A 145 10.72 0.08 -10.19
CA LEU A 145 11.86 0.95 -10.03
C LEU A 145 11.50 2.23 -9.25
N GLY A 146 10.36 2.85 -9.57
CA GLY A 146 9.86 4.04 -8.87
C GLY A 146 9.66 3.78 -7.38
N MET A 147 9.10 2.63 -7.00
CA MET A 147 8.96 2.22 -5.60
C MET A 147 10.32 2.04 -4.91
N LEU A 148 11.28 1.39 -5.57
CA LEU A 148 12.63 1.22 -5.03
C LEU A 148 13.36 2.56 -4.84
N VAL A 149 13.24 3.47 -5.81
CA VAL A 149 13.82 4.82 -5.73
C VAL A 149 13.16 5.62 -4.60
N ALA A 150 11.83 5.57 -4.47
CA ALA A 150 11.12 6.23 -3.38
C ALA A 150 11.58 5.71 -2.01
N LEU A 151 11.70 4.39 -1.84
CA LEU A 151 12.24 3.78 -0.62
C LEU A 151 13.69 4.24 -0.36
N ALA A 152 14.54 4.26 -1.37
CA ALA A 152 15.92 4.69 -1.23
C ALA A 152 16.04 6.17 -0.81
N VAL A 153 15.25 7.07 -1.42
CA VAL A 153 15.19 8.49 -1.07
C VAL A 153 14.71 8.70 0.36
N VAL A 154 13.65 7.97 0.76
CA VAL A 154 13.13 8.01 2.13
C VAL A 154 14.17 7.50 3.12
N MET A 155 14.86 6.39 2.82
CA MET A 155 15.95 5.86 3.66
C MET A 155 17.09 6.87 3.81
N LEU A 156 17.50 7.52 2.71
CA LEU A 156 18.53 8.55 2.74
C LEU A 156 18.10 9.74 3.61
N TYR A 157 16.85 10.22 3.44
CA TYR A 157 16.31 11.29 4.28
C TYR A 157 16.36 10.93 5.78
N VAL A 158 15.91 9.73 6.13
CA VAL A 158 15.90 9.26 7.53
C VAL A 158 17.32 9.11 8.07
N ALA A 159 18.26 8.59 7.25
CA ALA A 159 19.68 8.45 7.63
C ALA A 159 20.35 9.80 7.90
N VAL A 160 20.02 10.84 7.12
CA VAL A 160 20.55 12.20 7.32
C VAL A 160 19.88 12.90 8.50
N ARG A 161 18.55 12.68 8.68
CA ARG A 161 17.75 13.35 9.72
C ARG A 161 17.95 12.77 11.11
N PHE A 162 18.23 11.47 11.20
CA PHE A 162 18.33 10.71 12.44
C PHE A 162 19.70 10.04 12.59
N GLN A 163 20.08 9.73 13.81
CA GLN A 163 21.22 8.88 14.10
C GLN A 163 20.97 7.45 13.65
N PHE A 164 22.05 6.71 13.38
CA PHE A 164 22.04 5.40 12.75
C PHE A 164 21.03 4.41 13.36
N LYS A 165 20.94 4.30 14.70
CA LYS A 165 20.00 3.37 15.37
C LYS A 165 18.54 3.74 15.09
N PHE A 166 18.20 5.02 15.11
CA PHE A 166 16.87 5.50 14.77
C PHE A 166 16.55 5.29 13.30
N ALA A 167 17.51 5.61 12.42
CA ALA A 167 17.36 5.41 10.99
C ALA A 167 17.10 3.93 10.67
N LEU A 168 17.89 3.03 11.23
CA LEU A 168 17.73 1.58 11.05
C LEU A 168 16.37 1.10 11.58
N GLY A 169 15.95 1.57 12.77
CA GLY A 169 14.63 1.23 13.34
C GLY A 169 13.48 1.69 12.45
N ALA A 170 13.55 2.92 11.90
CA ALA A 170 12.53 3.45 11.00
C ALA A 170 12.46 2.67 9.68
N VAL A 171 13.61 2.37 9.07
CA VAL A 171 13.68 1.62 7.81
C VAL A 171 13.12 0.20 7.97
N LEU A 172 13.46 -0.49 9.06
CA LEU A 172 12.94 -1.83 9.33
C LEU A 172 11.43 -1.83 9.59
N ALA A 173 10.92 -0.82 10.30
CA ALA A 173 9.49 -0.65 10.50
C ALA A 173 8.76 -0.35 9.19
N LEU A 174 9.34 0.48 8.33
CA LEU A 174 8.80 0.80 7.02
C LEU A 174 8.78 -0.43 6.10
N ALA A 175 9.85 -1.22 6.07
CA ALA A 175 9.91 -2.46 5.30
C ALA A 175 8.84 -3.46 5.79
N HIS A 176 8.64 -3.57 7.10
CA HIS A 176 7.55 -4.35 7.70
C HIS A 176 6.20 -3.92 7.14
N ASP A 177 5.89 -2.62 7.12
CA ASP A 177 4.58 -2.09 6.71
C ASP A 177 4.32 -2.33 5.22
N VAL A 178 5.34 -2.14 4.37
CA VAL A 178 5.25 -2.41 2.93
C VAL A 178 5.03 -3.90 2.67
N ILE A 179 5.80 -4.79 3.33
CA ILE A 179 5.66 -6.25 3.14
C ILE A 179 4.27 -6.71 3.58
N LEU A 180 3.74 -6.20 4.68
CA LEU A 180 2.39 -6.55 5.13
C LEU A 180 1.32 -6.03 4.17
N THR A 181 1.47 -4.81 3.62
CA THR A 181 0.53 -4.25 2.65
C THR A 181 0.53 -5.06 1.35
N LEU A 182 1.69 -5.40 0.82
CA LEU A 182 1.80 -6.29 -0.35
C LEU A 182 1.28 -7.70 -0.05
N GLY A 183 1.56 -8.21 1.15
CA GLY A 183 1.04 -9.49 1.65
C GLY A 183 -0.48 -9.52 1.74
N PHE A 184 -1.11 -8.42 2.14
CA PHE A 184 -2.56 -8.27 2.15
C PHE A 184 -3.14 -8.44 0.73
N PHE A 185 -2.57 -7.78 -0.28
CA PHE A 185 -2.98 -7.96 -1.68
C PHE A 185 -2.74 -9.38 -2.19
N SER A 186 -1.64 -10.01 -1.80
CA SER A 186 -1.36 -11.41 -2.14
C SER A 186 -2.34 -12.40 -1.49
N LEU A 187 -2.78 -12.14 -0.26
CA LEU A 187 -3.75 -13.01 0.44
C LEU A 187 -5.18 -12.83 -0.08
N THR A 188 -5.60 -11.59 -0.29
CA THR A 188 -6.96 -11.27 -0.72
C THR A 188 -7.15 -11.43 -2.23
N GLN A 189 -6.06 -11.46 -3.00
CA GLN A 189 -6.07 -11.47 -4.47
C GLN A 189 -6.85 -10.29 -5.08
N LEU A 190 -6.96 -9.20 -4.32
CA LEU A 190 -7.43 -7.93 -4.87
C LEU A 190 -6.46 -7.46 -5.96
N GLU A 191 -6.99 -6.80 -6.97
CA GLU A 191 -6.17 -6.31 -8.07
C GLU A 191 -5.21 -5.22 -7.62
N PHE A 192 -3.97 -5.38 -8.04
CA PHE A 192 -2.88 -4.44 -7.83
C PHE A 192 -2.62 -3.68 -9.13
N ASP A 193 -3.15 -2.47 -9.23
CA ASP A 193 -3.01 -1.55 -10.35
C ASP A 193 -2.09 -0.36 -10.01
N LEU A 194 -1.96 0.61 -10.93
CA LEU A 194 -1.16 1.82 -10.69
C LEU A 194 -1.71 2.66 -9.53
N THR A 195 -3.01 2.66 -9.30
CA THR A 195 -3.60 3.41 -8.18
C THR A 195 -3.24 2.79 -6.84
N VAL A 196 -3.21 1.44 -6.76
CA VAL A 196 -2.74 0.72 -5.58
C VAL A 196 -1.25 0.93 -5.35
N LEU A 197 -0.43 0.93 -6.40
CA LEU A 197 0.99 1.28 -6.28
C LEU A 197 1.16 2.68 -5.68
N ALA A 198 0.41 3.67 -6.15
CA ALA A 198 0.40 5.01 -5.60
C ALA A 198 -0.04 5.02 -4.11
N ALA A 199 -1.04 4.19 -3.76
CA ALA A 199 -1.46 4.01 -2.37
C ALA A 199 -0.33 3.45 -1.49
N VAL A 200 0.41 2.44 -1.96
CA VAL A 200 1.56 1.89 -1.22
C VAL A 200 2.63 2.96 -0.98
N LEU A 201 2.93 3.79 -2.00
CA LEU A 201 3.84 4.92 -1.83
C LEU A 201 3.32 5.96 -0.80
N ALA A 202 2.01 6.21 -0.79
CA ALA A 202 1.39 7.09 0.21
C ALA A 202 1.44 6.48 1.62
N VAL A 203 1.26 5.17 1.77
CA VAL A 203 1.42 4.43 3.05
C VAL A 203 2.84 4.60 3.59
N ILE A 204 3.87 4.50 2.73
CA ILE A 204 5.27 4.73 3.10
C ILE A 204 5.45 6.10 3.75
N GLY A 205 4.92 7.15 3.11
CA GLY A 205 4.99 8.51 3.65
C GLY A 205 4.22 8.68 4.96
N TYR A 206 3.04 8.09 5.05
CA TYR A 206 2.18 8.18 6.23
C TYR A 206 2.78 7.46 7.44
N SER A 207 3.22 6.21 7.27
CA SER A 207 3.85 5.41 8.34
C SER A 207 5.13 6.07 8.85
N LEU A 208 5.94 6.60 7.93
CA LEU A 208 7.16 7.30 8.30
C LEU A 208 6.87 8.55 9.13
N ASN A 209 5.82 9.31 8.82
CA ASN A 209 5.46 10.50 9.59
C ASN A 209 5.18 10.18 11.06
N ASP A 210 4.41 9.14 11.34
CA ASP A 210 4.12 8.71 12.71
C ASP A 210 5.39 8.22 13.44
N THR A 211 6.22 7.44 12.76
CA THR A 211 7.51 6.97 13.29
C THR A 211 8.43 8.14 13.63
N ILE A 212 8.52 9.17 12.77
CA ILE A 212 9.31 10.38 13.00
C ILE A 212 8.82 11.12 14.26
N ILE A 213 7.51 11.29 14.41
CA ILE A 213 6.92 11.99 15.59
C ILE A 213 7.29 11.25 16.89
N VAL A 214 7.18 9.92 16.89
CA VAL A 214 7.55 9.11 18.04
C VAL A 214 9.05 9.22 18.32
N PHE A 215 9.88 9.09 17.30
CA PHE A 215 11.34 9.11 17.44
C PHE A 215 11.89 10.49 17.87
N ASP A 216 11.34 11.58 17.37
CA ASP A 216 11.70 12.91 17.83
C ASP A 216 11.35 13.09 19.32
N ARG A 217 10.19 12.58 19.75
CA ARG A 217 9.80 12.62 21.17
C ARG A 217 10.71 11.74 22.04
N VAL A 218 11.05 10.54 21.57
CA VAL A 218 11.99 9.64 22.26
C VAL A 218 13.35 10.34 22.44
N ARG A 219 13.89 10.96 21.38
CA ARG A 219 15.15 11.73 21.44
C ARG A 219 15.07 12.88 22.46
N GLU A 220 13.97 13.62 22.44
CA GLU A 220 13.75 14.73 23.39
C GLU A 220 13.73 14.21 24.84
N ASN A 221 12.99 13.13 25.10
CA ASN A 221 12.86 12.56 26.45
C ASN A 221 14.16 11.92 26.95
N PHE A 222 14.96 11.28 26.12
CA PHE A 222 16.30 10.81 26.52
C PHE A 222 17.23 11.94 26.98
N ARG A 223 17.07 13.17 26.42
CA ARG A 223 17.84 14.35 26.86
C ARG A 223 17.32 14.90 28.18
N LYS A 224 16.00 14.84 28.43
CA LYS A 224 15.34 15.38 29.62
C LYS A 224 15.42 14.42 30.82
N LEU A 225 15.15 13.13 30.59
CA LEU A 225 15.01 12.09 31.62
C LEU A 225 16.34 11.35 31.85
N ARG A 226 17.28 12.03 32.54
CA ARG A 226 18.69 11.59 32.62
C ARG A 226 18.93 10.30 33.40
N LYS A 227 18.00 9.88 34.28
CA LYS A 227 18.15 8.74 35.21
C LYS A 227 17.09 7.66 35.01
N THR A 228 16.36 7.70 33.90
CA THR A 228 15.24 6.81 33.59
C THR A 228 15.69 5.68 32.67
N GLU A 229 15.20 4.50 32.90
CA GLU A 229 15.48 3.33 32.04
C GLU A 229 14.95 3.55 30.62
N PRO A 230 15.63 3.08 29.57
CA PRO A 230 15.22 3.26 28.19
C PRO A 230 13.77 2.83 27.89
N VAL A 231 13.30 1.76 28.54
CA VAL A 231 11.93 1.26 28.41
C VAL A 231 10.91 2.28 28.90
N ASP A 232 11.19 2.95 30.01
CA ASP A 232 10.30 3.94 30.61
C ASP A 232 10.31 5.22 29.78
N VAL A 233 11.47 5.64 29.28
CA VAL A 233 11.59 6.78 28.33
C VAL A 233 10.72 6.55 27.08
N ILE A 234 10.75 5.35 26.53
CA ILE A 234 9.91 5.00 25.36
C ILE A 234 8.43 4.99 25.73
N ASN A 235 8.03 4.37 26.85
CA ASN A 235 6.64 4.37 27.31
C ASN A 235 6.09 5.78 27.52
N GLU A 236 6.89 6.68 28.12
CA GLU A 236 6.53 8.06 28.31
C GLU A 236 6.39 8.80 26.97
N SER A 237 7.34 8.59 26.06
CA SER A 237 7.33 9.21 24.73
C SER A 237 6.12 8.80 23.91
N LEU A 238 5.79 7.50 23.90
CA LEU A 238 4.60 6.97 23.26
C LEU A 238 3.32 7.53 23.88
N SER A 239 3.25 7.62 25.22
CA SER A 239 2.09 8.19 25.91
C SER A 239 1.87 9.65 25.56
N GLN A 240 2.95 10.43 25.38
CA GLN A 240 2.91 11.83 25.02
C GLN A 240 2.47 12.07 23.57
N THR A 241 2.77 11.16 22.66
CA THR A 241 2.46 11.26 21.21
C THR A 241 1.16 10.55 20.85
N LEU A 242 0.67 9.61 21.66
CA LEU A 242 -0.43 8.70 21.37
C LEU A 242 -1.68 9.40 20.86
N TRP A 243 -2.13 10.45 21.57
CA TRP A 243 -3.36 11.14 21.20
C TRP A 243 -3.26 11.80 19.82
N ARG A 244 -2.11 12.35 19.48
CA ARG A 244 -1.87 12.94 18.18
C ARG A 244 -1.89 11.87 17.10
N THR A 245 -1.13 10.79 17.26
CA THR A 245 -1.05 9.68 16.30
C THR A 245 -2.43 9.03 16.09
N LEU A 246 -3.16 8.72 17.17
CA LEU A 246 -4.49 8.14 17.05
C LEU A 246 -5.50 9.06 16.36
N ASN A 247 -5.50 10.36 16.66
CA ASN A 247 -6.41 11.32 16.02
C ASN A 247 -6.11 11.47 14.53
N THR A 248 -4.85 11.59 14.14
CA THR A 248 -4.48 11.70 12.72
C THR A 248 -4.86 10.44 11.96
N SER A 249 -4.56 9.27 12.50
CA SER A 249 -4.92 7.99 11.87
C SER A 249 -6.45 7.81 11.82
N PHE A 250 -7.15 8.10 12.90
CA PHE A 250 -8.61 7.95 12.97
C PHE A 250 -9.34 8.85 11.96
N THR A 251 -8.96 10.13 11.88
CA THR A 251 -9.58 11.05 10.91
C THR A 251 -9.32 10.63 9.48
N THR A 252 -8.12 10.17 9.16
CA THR A 252 -7.78 9.66 7.83
C THR A 252 -8.53 8.36 7.52
N LEU A 253 -8.60 7.43 8.49
CA LEU A 253 -9.35 6.18 8.32
C LEU A 253 -10.85 6.41 8.08
N LEU A 254 -11.46 7.43 8.71
CA LEU A 254 -12.86 7.78 8.46
C LEU A 254 -13.09 8.22 7.01
N VAL A 255 -12.21 9.07 6.47
CA VAL A 255 -12.29 9.51 5.07
C VAL A 255 -12.07 8.34 4.11
N LEU A 256 -11.08 7.50 4.40
CA LEU A 256 -10.79 6.32 3.58
C LEU A 256 -11.90 5.27 3.64
N LEU A 257 -12.55 5.12 4.79
CA LEU A 257 -13.72 4.24 4.92
C LEU A 257 -14.89 4.74 4.07
N ALA A 258 -15.15 6.04 4.08
CA ALA A 258 -16.15 6.64 3.21
C ALA A 258 -15.79 6.42 1.72
N LEU A 259 -14.51 6.58 1.37
CA LEU A 259 -14.02 6.33 0.01
C LEU A 259 -14.13 4.85 -0.37
N PHE A 260 -13.85 3.94 0.54
CA PHE A 260 -13.95 2.49 0.34
C PHE A 260 -15.40 2.04 0.08
N ILE A 261 -16.37 2.66 0.80
CA ILE A 261 -17.79 2.28 0.69
C ILE A 261 -18.46 2.96 -0.52
N PHE A 262 -18.15 4.24 -0.75
CA PHE A 262 -18.86 5.08 -1.72
C PHE A 262 -18.03 5.47 -2.94
N GLY A 263 -16.74 5.14 -2.98
CA GLY A 263 -15.81 5.59 -4.02
C GLY A 263 -15.91 4.85 -5.36
N GLY A 264 -16.72 3.79 -5.41
CA GLY A 264 -16.84 2.96 -6.61
C GLY A 264 -15.63 2.05 -6.85
N GLU A 265 -15.75 1.20 -7.87
CA GLU A 265 -14.80 0.11 -8.15
C GLU A 265 -13.38 0.59 -8.46
N LEU A 266 -13.26 1.71 -9.19
CA LEU A 266 -11.95 2.25 -9.63
C LEU A 266 -11.02 2.63 -8.49
N ILE A 267 -11.55 3.07 -7.36
CA ILE A 267 -10.76 3.53 -6.21
C ILE A 267 -10.91 2.61 -4.99
N HIS A 268 -11.68 1.52 -5.12
CA HIS A 268 -11.91 0.57 -4.03
C HIS A 268 -10.59 -0.05 -3.53
N ASN A 269 -9.79 -0.58 -4.45
CA ASN A 269 -8.51 -1.21 -4.11
C ASN A 269 -7.48 -0.20 -3.58
N PHE A 270 -7.46 1.02 -4.12
CA PHE A 270 -6.68 2.14 -3.58
C PHE A 270 -7.06 2.44 -2.12
N ALA A 271 -8.36 2.57 -1.85
CA ALA A 271 -8.85 2.82 -0.50
C ALA A 271 -8.54 1.64 0.45
N ALA A 272 -8.68 0.39 -0.02
CA ALA A 272 -8.33 -0.81 0.73
C ALA A 272 -6.83 -0.82 1.12
N ALA A 273 -5.94 -0.49 0.18
CA ALA A 273 -4.50 -0.39 0.43
C ALA A 273 -4.17 0.64 1.51
N LEU A 274 -4.76 1.83 1.41
CA LEU A 274 -4.55 2.89 2.39
C LEU A 274 -5.15 2.55 3.76
N LEU A 275 -6.36 2.00 3.81
CA LEU A 275 -6.99 1.57 5.07
C LEU A 275 -6.12 0.56 5.80
N PHE A 276 -5.70 -0.50 5.11
CA PHE A 276 -4.85 -1.53 5.68
C PHE A 276 -3.48 -0.97 6.06
N GLY A 277 -2.83 -0.24 5.14
CA GLY A 277 -1.48 0.31 5.35
C GLY A 277 -1.40 1.30 6.50
N ILE A 278 -2.40 2.18 6.68
CA ILE A 278 -2.44 3.14 7.80
C ILE A 278 -2.68 2.44 9.14
N LEU A 279 -3.55 1.42 9.17
CA LEU A 279 -3.75 0.60 10.38
C LEU A 279 -2.44 -0.10 10.79
N VAL A 280 -1.77 -0.72 9.83
CA VAL A 280 -0.47 -1.39 10.06
C VAL A 280 0.59 -0.40 10.46
N GLY A 281 0.73 0.75 9.78
CA GLY A 281 1.72 1.79 10.09
C GLY A 281 1.53 2.41 11.47
N THR A 282 0.27 2.67 11.87
CA THR A 282 -0.04 3.15 13.22
C THR A 282 0.36 2.13 14.29
N TYR A 283 0.05 0.86 14.07
CA TYR A 283 0.49 -0.22 14.94
C TYR A 283 2.02 -0.34 14.98
N SER A 284 2.66 -0.30 13.81
CA SER A 284 4.08 -0.45 13.61
C SER A 284 4.88 0.66 14.31
N SER A 285 4.46 1.91 14.22
CA SER A 285 5.13 3.04 14.88
C SER A 285 5.14 2.89 16.42
N ILE A 286 4.07 2.33 17.00
CA ILE A 286 3.93 2.14 18.45
C ILE A 286 4.72 0.91 18.94
N TYR A 287 4.62 -0.21 18.24
CA TYR A 287 5.16 -1.48 18.74
C TYR A 287 6.44 -1.93 18.02
N VAL A 288 6.47 -1.88 16.68
CA VAL A 288 7.61 -2.39 15.91
C VAL A 288 8.77 -1.41 16.00
N ALA A 289 8.58 -0.16 15.58
CA ALA A 289 9.62 0.85 15.57
C ALA A 289 10.19 1.12 16.97
N ALA A 290 9.31 1.29 17.97
CA ALA A 290 9.72 1.52 19.36
C ALA A 290 10.48 0.33 19.95
N LYS A 291 10.04 -0.91 19.67
CA LYS A 291 10.73 -2.12 20.14
C LYS A 291 12.07 -2.33 19.44
N LEU A 292 12.17 -2.00 18.16
CA LEU A 292 13.44 -2.05 17.44
C LEU A 292 14.50 -1.13 18.06
N LEU A 293 14.12 0.07 18.52
CA LEU A 293 15.05 0.94 19.26
C LEU A 293 15.59 0.26 20.52
N LEU A 294 14.75 -0.44 21.28
CA LEU A 294 15.19 -1.19 22.46
C LEU A 294 16.12 -2.36 22.09
N LEU A 295 15.83 -3.07 20.99
CA LEU A 295 16.68 -4.17 20.52
C LEU A 295 18.03 -3.68 20.00
N LEU A 296 18.08 -2.45 19.47
CA LEU A 296 19.31 -1.79 19.05
C LEU A 296 20.08 -1.15 20.22
N ASN A 297 19.61 -1.40 21.45
CA ASN A 297 20.21 -0.87 22.68
C ASN A 297 20.43 0.64 22.60
N ILE A 298 19.33 1.37 22.29
CA ILE A 298 19.37 2.83 22.28
C ILE A 298 19.71 3.34 23.66
N SER A 299 20.69 4.23 23.75
CA SER A 299 21.17 4.85 24.98
C SER A 299 21.22 6.36 24.85
N ARG A 300 21.42 7.03 25.97
CA ARG A 300 21.65 8.48 25.99
C ARG A 300 22.95 8.85 25.28
N GLU A 301 23.97 8.01 25.38
CA GLU A 301 25.30 8.22 24.78
C GLU A 301 25.20 8.34 23.24
N ASP A 302 24.29 7.56 22.63
CA ASP A 302 24.00 7.66 21.21
C ASP A 302 23.46 9.04 20.78
N LEU A 303 22.98 9.85 21.75
CA LEU A 303 22.34 11.15 21.50
C LEU A 303 23.22 12.34 21.88
N LEU A 304 24.37 12.08 22.49
CA LEU A 304 25.38 13.11 22.75
C LEU A 304 26.10 13.40 21.43
N GLN A 305 26.17 14.67 21.04
CA GLN A 305 27.08 15.06 19.99
C GLN A 305 28.50 14.76 20.49
N PRO A 306 29.39 14.25 19.64
CA PRO A 306 30.81 14.23 19.97
C PRO A 306 31.20 15.65 20.39
N VAL A 307 31.71 15.83 21.59
CA VAL A 307 32.35 17.07 21.96
C VAL A 307 33.55 17.20 21.00
N GLU A 308 33.42 18.01 19.96
CA GLU A 308 34.58 18.43 19.16
C GLU A 308 35.59 19.01 20.14
N GLY A 309 36.75 18.39 20.18
CA GLY A 309 37.79 18.51 21.14
C GLY A 309 37.85 19.84 21.89
N GLU A 310 37.72 19.82 23.21
CA GLU A 310 38.46 20.80 24.03
C GLU A 310 39.87 20.79 23.48
N LEU A 311 40.21 21.86 22.77
CA LEU A 311 41.63 22.23 22.58
C LEU A 311 42.15 22.34 24.01
N VAL A 312 42.86 21.32 24.44
CA VAL A 312 43.68 21.42 25.65
C VAL A 312 44.65 22.58 25.36
N ASP A 313 44.35 23.69 25.97
CA ASP A 313 45.22 24.85 25.92
C ASP A 313 46.45 24.50 26.76
N ASP A 314 47.40 23.79 26.13
CA ASP A 314 48.73 23.59 26.68
C ASP A 314 49.50 24.90 26.58
N LEU A 315 49.08 25.88 27.39
CA LEU A 315 49.91 27.03 27.69
C LEU A 315 50.76 26.75 28.93
N PRO A 316 52.08 26.90 28.85
CA PRO A 316 53.01 26.65 29.93
C PRO A 316 52.89 27.66 31.05
#